data_6ea437d1448b5df0d2a64fbc9de0b344
#
_entry.id   6ea437d1448b5df0d2a64fbc9de0b344
#
_cell.length_a   1.000
_cell.length_b   1.000
_cell.length_c   1.000
_cell.angle_alpha   90.00
_cell.angle_beta   90.00
_cell.angle_gamma   90.00
#
_symmetry.space_group_name_H-M   'P 1'
#
loop_
_entity.id
_entity.type
_entity.pdbx_description
1 polymer ?
#
loop_
_entity_poly.entity_id
_entity_poly.type
_entity_poly.pdbx_seq_one_letter_code
_entity_poly.pdbx_strand_id
1 'polypeptide(L)'
;MSFLSEFEPLEEKLFSYEEQPAPSGKLYTRTAYVGAERVRDIVSEYDKETCRLPYCLENEWFFIGYRIGEGITSFLHKKSGRQLLKNGTEAFFTPLYERTEIRRDVYEERRLLGRNICGLHARCFQGTLQDIRILEHGPVFTRVELDFQLEGTAHSSVILKMYRHLPKIEFTLRIAKTLSEAIESVYLPLSLHLPEAELYIKNGGVPMRPGVDQLPGSNMEYYIADEGLLYRTDGESVLINTLDTPLLYMGPMEHHPIVLCDNREINNKRPVYSWIMNNTWETNFKMDLSGFGEFSYALELRENTGLH
;
A
#
# COMPACT_ATOMS: atom_id res chain seq x y z
N MET A 1 19.01 7.87 15.91
CA MET A 1 18.93 9.33 15.66
C MET A 1 18.52 9.56 14.23
N SER A 2 17.61 10.51 13.97
CA SER A 2 17.16 10.85 12.62
C SER A 2 17.17 12.36 12.44
N PHE A 3 17.69 12.83 11.32
CA PHE A 3 17.69 14.23 10.92
C PHE A 3 17.61 14.34 9.39
N LEU A 4 17.23 15.51 8.90
CA LEU A 4 17.25 15.84 7.48
C LEU A 4 18.41 16.80 7.21
N SER A 5 19.15 16.56 6.14
CA SER A 5 20.21 17.43 5.67
C SER A 5 20.27 17.40 4.15
N GLU A 6 20.53 18.54 3.54
CA GLU A 6 20.80 18.67 2.11
C GLU A 6 22.30 18.49 1.88
N PHE A 7 22.68 17.81 0.81
CA PHE A 7 24.05 17.59 0.40
C PHE A 7 24.24 18.05 -1.04
N GLU A 8 25.33 18.76 -1.27
CA GLU A 8 25.82 19.00 -2.62
C GLU A 8 26.53 17.73 -3.15
N PRO A 9 26.65 17.56 -4.47
CA PRO A 9 27.38 16.43 -5.04
C PRO A 9 28.80 16.33 -4.47
N LEU A 10 29.17 15.16 -3.93
CA LEU A 10 30.46 14.88 -3.29
C LEU A 10 30.74 15.65 -1.98
N GLU A 11 29.74 16.25 -1.38
CA GLU A 11 29.88 16.94 -0.09
C GLU A 11 29.96 15.91 1.06
N GLU A 12 30.88 16.14 2.00
CA GLU A 12 30.96 15.42 3.27
C GLU A 12 30.55 16.35 4.42
N LYS A 13 29.63 15.90 5.29
CA LYS A 13 29.22 16.63 6.48
C LYS A 13 29.46 15.82 7.74
N LEU A 14 30.08 16.46 8.73
CA LEU A 14 30.25 15.87 10.06
C LEU A 14 29.14 16.36 11.00
N PHE A 15 28.47 15.43 11.66
CA PHE A 15 27.42 15.71 12.62
C PHE A 15 27.86 15.25 14.02
N SER A 16 27.68 16.11 15.03
CA SER A 16 27.80 15.77 16.43
C SER A 16 26.42 15.62 17.07
N TYR A 17 26.30 14.79 18.11
CA TYR A 17 25.04 14.63 18.83
C TYR A 17 25.30 14.54 20.34
N GLU A 18 24.30 14.95 21.12
CA GLU A 18 24.23 14.75 22.56
C GLU A 18 23.04 13.84 22.86
N GLU A 19 23.26 12.83 23.70
CA GLU A 19 22.17 12.00 24.21
C GLU A 19 21.39 12.75 25.29
N GLN A 20 20.09 12.91 25.07
CA GLN A 20 19.18 13.42 26.09
C GLN A 20 18.30 12.26 26.61
N PRO A 21 17.98 12.24 27.91
CA PRO A 21 17.10 11.23 28.44
C PRO A 21 15.74 11.26 27.72
N ALA A 22 15.26 10.09 27.30
CA ALA A 22 13.96 9.96 26.68
C ALA A 22 12.88 10.49 27.65
N PRO A 23 11.87 11.22 27.16
CA PRO A 23 10.77 11.66 27.99
C PRO A 23 10.08 10.45 28.61
N SER A 24 10.01 10.43 29.94
CA SER A 24 9.34 9.38 30.69
C SER A 24 7.83 9.54 30.58
N GLY A 25 7.19 8.72 29.77
CA GLY A 25 5.73 8.66 29.67
C GLY A 25 5.27 7.76 28.55
N LYS A 26 4.32 6.87 28.82
CA LYS A 26 3.60 6.15 27.76
C LYS A 26 2.60 7.09 27.14
N LEU A 27 2.76 7.40 25.86
CA LEU A 27 1.78 8.15 25.08
C LEU A 27 0.66 7.20 24.65
N TYR A 28 -0.50 7.28 25.28
CA TYR A 28 -1.71 6.58 24.90
C TYR A 28 -2.55 7.46 23.94
N THR A 29 -2.12 7.55 22.71
CA THR A 29 -2.88 8.30 21.72
C THR A 29 -2.88 7.58 20.39
N ARG A 30 -3.99 7.68 19.67
CA ARG A 30 -4.20 7.11 18.35
C ARG A 30 -4.16 8.16 17.24
N THR A 31 -3.98 9.43 17.62
CA THR A 31 -3.87 10.56 16.70
C THR A 31 -2.48 11.16 16.78
N ALA A 32 -1.82 11.34 15.64
CA ALA A 32 -0.51 11.92 15.58
C ALA A 32 -0.42 13.05 14.54
N TYR A 33 0.15 14.16 14.98
CA TYR A 33 0.57 15.28 14.12
C TYR A 33 2.08 15.28 14.03
N VAL A 34 2.62 14.99 12.87
CA VAL A 34 4.06 14.79 12.68
C VAL A 34 4.81 16.07 12.99
N GLY A 35 5.80 15.97 13.89
CA GLY A 35 6.63 17.09 14.33
C GLY A 35 5.97 18.02 15.37
N ALA A 36 4.77 17.72 15.86
CA ALA A 36 4.20 18.42 16.99
C ALA A 36 4.91 18.06 18.30
N GLU A 37 5.13 19.06 19.17
CA GLU A 37 5.74 18.82 20.48
C GLU A 37 4.84 18.03 21.42
N ARG A 38 3.53 18.06 21.20
CA ARG A 38 2.53 17.35 22.00
C ARG A 38 1.51 16.70 21.08
N VAL A 39 1.13 15.49 21.44
CA VAL A 39 -0.02 14.82 20.85
C VAL A 39 -1.28 15.45 21.42
N ARG A 40 -2.19 15.93 20.57
CA ARG A 40 -3.34 16.75 21.01
C ARG A 40 -4.37 16.02 21.83
N ASP A 41 -4.57 14.72 21.60
CA ASP A 41 -5.66 13.98 22.24
C ASP A 41 -5.11 12.78 23.00
N ILE A 42 -5.05 12.92 24.32
CA ILE A 42 -4.84 11.79 25.23
C ILE A 42 -6.20 11.11 25.39
N VAL A 43 -6.35 9.96 24.78
CA VAL A 43 -7.55 9.12 25.01
C VAL A 43 -7.32 8.35 26.28
N SER A 44 -8.13 8.60 27.32
CA SER A 44 -8.11 7.79 28.52
C SER A 44 -8.71 6.39 28.23
N GLU A 45 -8.17 5.34 28.89
CA GLU A 45 -8.74 3.98 28.78
C GLU A 45 -10.23 3.89 29.15
N TYR A 46 -10.77 4.89 29.82
CA TYR A 46 -12.14 4.97 30.29
C TYR A 46 -13.11 5.54 29.25
N ASP A 47 -12.62 6.21 28.19
CA ASP A 47 -13.46 6.78 27.14
C ASP A 47 -13.81 5.76 26.06
N LYS A 48 -14.61 4.75 26.41
CA LYS A 48 -15.13 3.79 25.44
C LYS A 48 -16.00 4.43 24.35
N GLU A 49 -16.55 5.60 24.58
CA GLU A 49 -17.33 6.36 23.59
C GLU A 49 -16.42 7.01 22.53
N THR A 50 -15.19 7.37 22.88
CA THR A 50 -14.22 7.95 21.92
C THR A 50 -13.68 6.92 20.93
N CYS A 51 -13.90 5.63 21.13
CA CYS A 51 -13.55 4.57 20.17
C CYS A 51 -14.27 4.71 18.81
N ARG A 52 -15.27 5.58 18.71
CA ARG A 52 -15.99 5.87 17.47
C ARG A 52 -15.46 7.09 16.71
N LEU A 53 -14.57 7.86 17.30
CA LEU A 53 -13.97 9.02 16.65
C LEU A 53 -12.91 8.54 15.63
N PRO A 54 -12.82 9.20 14.49
CA PRO A 54 -11.74 8.92 13.52
C PRO A 54 -10.40 9.33 14.13
N TYR A 55 -9.44 8.43 14.03
CA TYR A 55 -8.05 8.72 14.36
C TYR A 55 -7.31 9.18 13.12
N CYS A 56 -6.17 9.85 13.28
CA CYS A 56 -5.41 10.32 12.12
C CYS A 56 -3.90 10.32 12.33
N LEU A 57 -3.21 10.28 11.20
CA LEU A 57 -1.80 10.62 11.03
C LEU A 57 -1.73 11.78 10.03
N GLU A 58 -1.13 12.90 10.41
CA GLU A 58 -1.19 14.14 9.63
C GLU A 58 0.15 14.88 9.65
N ASN A 59 0.52 15.43 8.47
CA ASN A 59 1.60 16.39 8.31
C ASN A 59 1.14 17.59 7.46
N GLU A 60 2.08 18.34 6.88
CA GLU A 60 1.78 19.51 6.02
C GLU A 60 1.11 19.12 4.69
N TRP A 61 1.39 17.92 4.15
CA TRP A 61 0.92 17.46 2.84
C TRP A 61 -0.22 16.48 2.90
N PHE A 62 -0.23 15.61 3.92
CA PHE A 62 -1.14 14.48 3.99
C PHE A 62 -1.97 14.49 5.26
N PHE A 63 -3.19 14.02 5.13
CA PHE A 63 -4.05 13.58 6.23
C PHE A 63 -4.51 12.16 5.93
N ILE A 64 -4.23 11.23 6.84
CA ILE A 64 -4.72 9.84 6.79
C ILE A 64 -5.63 9.66 7.99
N GLY A 65 -6.92 9.47 7.72
CA GLY A 65 -7.92 9.13 8.73
C GLY A 65 -8.17 7.64 8.75
N TYR A 66 -8.35 7.08 9.95
CA TYR A 66 -8.64 5.66 10.13
C TYR A 66 -9.57 5.44 11.31
N ARG A 67 -10.29 4.32 11.25
CA ARG A 67 -11.23 3.92 12.31
C ARG A 67 -11.12 2.43 12.56
N ILE A 68 -11.05 2.04 13.85
CA ILE A 68 -11.07 0.63 14.26
C ILE A 68 -12.37 -0.02 13.77
N GLY A 69 -12.25 -1.22 13.20
CA GLY A 69 -13.34 -1.97 12.59
C GLY A 69 -13.63 -1.61 11.13
N GLU A 70 -13.20 -0.44 10.65
CA GLU A 70 -13.43 0.02 9.27
C GLU A 70 -12.12 0.05 8.44
N GLY A 71 -11.00 0.48 9.03
CA GLY A 71 -9.72 0.67 8.34
C GLY A 71 -9.45 2.14 8.00
N ILE A 72 -8.80 2.37 6.85
CA ILE A 72 -8.49 3.72 6.36
C ILE A 72 -9.78 4.35 5.83
N THR A 73 -10.19 5.48 6.41
CA THR A 73 -11.43 6.18 6.05
C THR A 73 -11.20 7.43 5.21
N SER A 74 -9.98 7.97 5.22
CA SER A 74 -9.59 9.15 4.44
C SER A 74 -8.11 9.12 4.11
N PHE A 75 -7.76 9.56 2.91
CA PHE A 75 -6.39 9.85 2.51
C PHE A 75 -6.40 11.12 1.67
N LEU A 76 -6.10 12.25 2.29
CA LEU A 76 -6.22 13.57 1.71
C LEU A 76 -4.85 14.16 1.37
N HIS A 77 -4.70 14.69 0.16
CA HIS A 77 -3.62 15.61 -0.18
C HIS A 77 -4.06 17.04 0.22
N LYS A 78 -3.47 17.57 1.30
CA LYS A 78 -3.94 18.82 1.95
C LYS A 78 -3.78 20.06 1.08
N LYS A 79 -2.68 20.16 0.32
CA LYS A 79 -2.39 21.33 -0.51
C LYS A 79 -3.45 21.51 -1.62
N SER A 80 -3.89 20.42 -2.24
CA SER A 80 -4.91 20.45 -3.30
C SER A 80 -6.34 20.23 -2.78
N GLY A 81 -6.51 19.83 -1.52
CA GLY A 81 -7.81 19.44 -0.96
C GLY A 81 -8.37 18.12 -1.54
N ARG A 82 -7.56 17.36 -2.28
CA ARG A 82 -7.99 16.19 -3.03
C ARG A 82 -8.03 14.94 -2.15
N GLN A 83 -9.15 14.21 -2.17
CA GLN A 83 -9.25 12.87 -1.60
C GLN A 83 -8.60 11.86 -2.55
N LEU A 84 -7.59 11.14 -2.04
CA LEU A 84 -6.83 10.14 -2.80
C LEU A 84 -7.45 8.74 -2.72
N LEU A 85 -8.35 8.46 -1.75
CA LEU A 85 -9.10 7.22 -1.73
C LEU A 85 -10.27 7.28 -2.70
N LYS A 86 -10.48 6.19 -3.42
CA LYS A 86 -11.63 6.01 -4.29
C LYS A 86 -12.75 5.35 -3.49
N ASN A 87 -13.94 5.95 -3.48
CA ASN A 87 -15.11 5.37 -2.83
C ASN A 87 -15.52 4.05 -3.52
N GLY A 88 -15.85 3.04 -2.73
CA GLY A 88 -16.35 1.75 -3.23
C GLY A 88 -15.26 0.83 -3.77
N THR A 89 -13.98 1.11 -3.51
CA THR A 89 -12.85 0.21 -3.77
C THR A 89 -12.12 -0.10 -2.47
N GLU A 90 -11.26 -1.10 -2.52
CA GLU A 90 -10.39 -1.47 -1.41
C GLU A 90 -9.49 -0.28 -1.04
N ALA A 91 -9.41 0.00 0.25
CA ALA A 91 -8.68 1.16 0.73
C ALA A 91 -7.16 0.94 0.61
N PHE A 92 -6.47 1.96 0.15
CA PHE A 92 -5.02 2.03 0.19
C PHE A 92 -4.49 1.67 1.60
N PHE A 93 -3.36 0.99 1.70
CA PHE A 93 -2.76 0.45 2.92
C PHE A 93 -3.52 -0.70 3.59
N THR A 94 -4.61 -1.21 3.05
CA THR A 94 -5.38 -2.29 3.66
C THR A 94 -5.05 -3.61 2.96
N PRO A 95 -4.44 -4.60 3.64
CA PRO A 95 -4.06 -5.85 3.01
C PRO A 95 -5.28 -6.69 2.63
N LEU A 96 -5.15 -7.44 1.53
CA LEU A 96 -6.15 -8.36 1.01
C LEU A 96 -5.58 -9.77 0.95
N TYR A 97 -6.41 -10.75 1.22
CA TYR A 97 -6.10 -12.16 1.06
C TYR A 97 -7.15 -12.83 0.17
N GLU A 98 -6.70 -13.52 -0.85
CA GLU A 98 -7.54 -14.30 -1.74
C GLU A 98 -7.25 -15.78 -1.55
N ARG A 99 -8.30 -16.59 -1.48
CA ARG A 99 -8.22 -18.05 -1.38
C ARG A 99 -9.22 -18.70 -2.31
N THR A 100 -8.74 -19.71 -3.04
CA THR A 100 -9.56 -20.63 -3.81
C THR A 100 -9.47 -22.02 -3.18
N GLU A 101 -10.59 -22.57 -2.72
CA GLU A 101 -10.63 -23.89 -2.11
C GLU A 101 -10.39 -24.97 -3.18
N ILE A 102 -9.47 -25.88 -2.91
CA ILE A 102 -9.23 -27.04 -3.78
C ILE A 102 -10.37 -28.02 -3.59
N ARG A 103 -11.16 -28.25 -4.63
CA ARG A 103 -12.15 -29.31 -4.66
C ARG A 103 -11.53 -30.56 -5.30
N ARG A 104 -11.78 -31.76 -4.74
CA ARG A 104 -11.18 -33.02 -5.20
C ARG A 104 -11.55 -33.38 -6.64
N ASP A 105 -12.64 -32.84 -7.18
CA ASP A 105 -13.18 -33.17 -8.52
C ASP A 105 -12.72 -32.22 -9.63
N VAL A 106 -11.66 -31.46 -9.41
CA VAL A 106 -11.42 -30.19 -10.11
C VAL A 106 -10.25 -30.25 -11.08
N TYR A 107 -9.95 -31.41 -11.65
CA TYR A 107 -8.96 -31.45 -12.74
C TYR A 107 -9.37 -30.57 -13.93
N GLU A 108 -10.66 -30.47 -14.20
CA GLU A 108 -11.23 -29.61 -15.22
C GLU A 108 -11.25 -28.13 -14.82
N GLU A 109 -11.62 -27.81 -13.57
CA GLU A 109 -11.59 -26.45 -13.05
C GLU A 109 -10.16 -25.89 -12.98
N ARG A 110 -9.15 -26.68 -12.64
CA ARG A 110 -7.75 -26.29 -12.72
C ARG A 110 -7.31 -25.86 -14.12
N ARG A 111 -7.84 -26.51 -15.14
CA ARG A 111 -7.62 -26.10 -16.55
C ARG A 111 -8.34 -24.81 -16.89
N LEU A 112 -9.53 -24.57 -16.32
CA LEU A 112 -10.32 -23.33 -16.49
C LEU A 112 -9.80 -22.18 -15.65
N LEU A 113 -9.31 -22.44 -14.44
CA LEU A 113 -8.67 -21.44 -13.60
C LEU A 113 -7.41 -20.91 -14.28
N GLY A 114 -6.72 -21.77 -15.04
CA GLY A 114 -5.53 -21.38 -15.75
C GLY A 114 -4.56 -20.63 -14.86
N ARG A 115 -4.02 -19.54 -15.38
CA ARG A 115 -3.21 -18.58 -14.62
C ARG A 115 -4.03 -17.37 -14.15
N ASN A 116 -5.37 -17.41 -14.24
CA ASN A 116 -6.24 -16.38 -13.71
C ASN A 116 -6.28 -16.43 -12.21
N ILE A 117 -5.99 -15.31 -11.58
CA ILE A 117 -6.02 -15.12 -10.13
C ILE A 117 -7.42 -15.32 -9.59
N CYS A 118 -8.41 -14.74 -10.29
CA CYS A 118 -9.80 -14.76 -9.88
C CYS A 118 -10.50 -16.00 -10.43
N GLY A 119 -10.23 -17.16 -9.82
CA GLY A 119 -10.98 -18.38 -10.14
C GLY A 119 -12.46 -18.24 -9.81
N LEU A 120 -13.30 -19.06 -10.46
CA LEU A 120 -14.75 -19.08 -10.25
C LEU A 120 -15.17 -19.22 -8.77
N HIS A 121 -14.29 -19.73 -7.92
CA HIS A 121 -14.53 -19.98 -6.50
C HIS A 121 -13.56 -19.24 -5.59
N ALA A 122 -12.83 -18.27 -6.11
CA ALA A 122 -11.97 -17.43 -5.30
C ALA A 122 -12.81 -16.56 -4.35
N ARG A 123 -12.33 -16.45 -3.11
CA ARG A 123 -12.90 -15.56 -2.10
C ARG A 123 -11.84 -14.56 -1.69
N CYS A 124 -12.17 -13.29 -1.77
CA CYS A 124 -11.31 -12.21 -1.33
C CYS A 124 -11.74 -11.74 0.08
N PHE A 125 -10.77 -11.60 0.98
CA PHE A 125 -10.94 -11.15 2.36
C PHE A 125 -10.13 -9.88 2.53
N GLN A 126 -10.78 -8.83 3.02
CA GLN A 126 -10.13 -7.56 3.34
C GLN A 126 -9.73 -7.56 4.80
N GLY A 127 -8.55 -7.01 5.10
CA GLY A 127 -8.10 -6.79 6.48
C GLY A 127 -9.02 -5.82 7.21
N THR A 128 -9.38 -6.18 8.45
CA THR A 128 -10.16 -5.33 9.35
C THR A 128 -9.24 -4.73 10.40
N LEU A 129 -9.18 -3.40 10.47
CA LEU A 129 -8.33 -2.70 11.43
C LEU A 129 -8.76 -2.99 12.86
N GLN A 130 -7.87 -3.55 13.68
CA GLN A 130 -8.13 -3.96 15.05
C GLN A 130 -7.52 -3.00 16.06
N ASP A 131 -6.29 -2.55 15.81
CA ASP A 131 -5.56 -1.68 16.73
C ASP A 131 -4.64 -0.72 15.98
N ILE A 132 -4.23 0.33 16.69
CA ILE A 132 -3.39 1.39 16.19
C ILE A 132 -2.36 1.71 17.26
N ARG A 133 -1.08 1.67 16.90
CA ARG A 133 0.03 1.95 17.81
C ARG A 133 0.97 2.99 17.25
N ILE A 134 1.25 4.03 18.02
CA ILE A 134 2.34 4.96 17.69
C ILE A 134 3.64 4.32 18.16
N LEU A 135 4.47 3.90 17.21
CA LEU A 135 5.76 3.27 17.47
C LEU A 135 6.82 4.31 17.81
N GLU A 136 6.82 5.41 17.07
CA GLU A 136 7.76 6.52 17.22
C GLU A 136 7.07 7.83 16.93
N HIS A 137 7.35 8.83 17.74
CA HIS A 137 6.88 10.19 17.53
C HIS A 137 8.02 11.16 17.80
N GLY A 138 8.45 11.86 16.77
CA GLY A 138 9.61 12.76 16.85
C GLY A 138 9.46 14.00 15.97
N PRO A 139 10.43 14.94 16.07
CA PRO A 139 10.39 16.17 15.31
C PRO A 139 10.60 15.98 13.81
N VAL A 140 11.18 14.86 13.38
CA VAL A 140 11.50 14.58 11.97
C VAL A 140 10.42 13.73 11.32
N PHE A 141 9.97 12.67 12.00
CA PHE A 141 8.95 11.76 11.51
C PHE A 141 8.13 11.15 12.63
N THR A 142 7.01 10.56 12.26
CA THR A 142 6.18 9.70 13.12
C THR A 142 5.96 8.37 12.43
N ARG A 143 6.04 7.26 13.20
CA ARG A 143 5.70 5.90 12.77
C ARG A 143 4.47 5.42 13.52
N VAL A 144 3.49 4.95 12.75
CA VAL A 144 2.25 4.36 13.28
C VAL A 144 2.10 2.97 12.71
N GLU A 145 1.80 2.00 13.56
CA GLU A 145 1.44 0.64 13.14
C GLU A 145 -0.08 0.49 13.18
N LEU A 146 -0.64 0.07 12.07
CA LEU A 146 -2.03 -0.32 11.88
C LEU A 146 -2.10 -1.84 11.90
N ASP A 147 -2.71 -2.42 12.91
CA ASP A 147 -2.82 -3.87 13.09
C ASP A 147 -4.14 -4.36 12.50
N PHE A 148 -4.06 -5.30 11.56
CA PHE A 148 -5.22 -5.83 10.83
C PHE A 148 -5.46 -7.29 11.17
N GLN A 149 -6.72 -7.62 11.39
CA GLN A 149 -7.18 -9.01 11.31
C GLN A 149 -7.39 -9.35 9.84
N LEU A 150 -6.63 -10.31 9.33
CA LEU A 150 -6.70 -10.79 7.95
C LEU A 150 -6.80 -12.31 7.94
N GLU A 151 -7.75 -12.85 7.17
CA GLU A 151 -7.89 -14.29 6.95
C GLU A 151 -6.56 -14.88 6.44
N GLY A 152 -6.26 -16.12 6.83
CA GLY A 152 -5.05 -16.82 6.40
C GLY A 152 -3.75 -16.31 7.03
N THR A 153 -3.81 -15.45 8.04
CA THR A 153 -2.63 -14.91 8.71
C THR A 153 -2.73 -15.03 10.23
N ALA A 154 -1.59 -15.24 10.89
CA ALA A 154 -1.47 -15.15 12.34
C ALA A 154 -1.24 -13.70 12.79
N HIS A 155 -0.68 -12.86 11.91
CA HIS A 155 -0.46 -11.43 12.13
C HIS A 155 -0.42 -10.71 10.78
N SER A 156 -0.99 -9.53 10.72
CA SER A 156 -0.90 -8.62 9.58
C SER A 156 -0.93 -7.19 10.08
N SER A 157 0.08 -6.41 9.73
CA SER A 157 0.11 -4.99 10.08
C SER A 157 0.73 -4.15 8.97
N VAL A 158 0.37 -2.86 8.93
CA VAL A 158 1.01 -1.88 8.06
C VAL A 158 1.60 -0.78 8.91
N ILE A 159 2.91 -0.58 8.80
CA ILE A 159 3.61 0.52 9.45
C ILE A 159 3.65 1.69 8.48
N LEU A 160 3.07 2.81 8.86
CA LEU A 160 3.16 4.08 8.13
C LEU A 160 4.22 4.95 8.79
N LYS A 161 5.16 5.46 8.00
CA LYS A 161 6.16 6.46 8.43
C LYS A 161 5.94 7.73 7.61
N MET A 162 5.56 8.79 8.27
CA MET A 162 5.29 10.09 7.68
C MET A 162 6.29 11.12 8.18
N TYR A 163 6.87 11.87 7.27
CA TYR A 163 7.87 12.89 7.56
C TYR A 163 7.23 14.26 7.77
N ARG A 164 7.84 15.08 8.63
CA ARG A 164 7.36 16.44 8.88
C ARG A 164 7.52 17.35 7.65
N HIS A 165 8.69 17.36 7.03
CA HIS A 165 9.07 18.29 5.99
C HIS A 165 9.26 17.66 4.61
N LEU A 166 8.85 16.42 4.42
CA LEU A 166 8.90 15.76 3.12
C LEU A 166 7.49 15.35 2.68
N PRO A 167 7.14 15.57 1.41
CA PRO A 167 5.89 15.10 0.82
C PRO A 167 5.95 13.59 0.53
N LYS A 168 6.35 12.81 1.54
CA LYS A 168 6.66 11.38 1.43
C LYS A 168 6.05 10.59 2.58
N ILE A 169 5.52 9.41 2.24
CA ILE A 169 5.10 8.37 3.18
C ILE A 169 5.83 7.10 2.81
N GLU A 170 6.56 6.52 3.75
CA GLU A 170 7.04 5.15 3.65
C GLU A 170 6.04 4.24 4.36
N PHE A 171 5.79 3.07 3.79
CA PHE A 171 4.92 2.09 4.42
C PHE A 171 5.45 0.67 4.22
N THR A 172 5.27 -0.14 5.25
CA THR A 172 5.75 -1.52 5.27
C THR A 172 4.62 -2.44 5.67
N LEU A 173 4.26 -3.38 4.80
CA LEU A 173 3.38 -4.48 5.15
C LEU A 173 4.19 -5.55 5.88
N ARG A 174 3.73 -5.95 7.06
CA ARG A 174 4.25 -7.08 7.83
C ARG A 174 3.19 -8.16 7.88
N ILE A 175 3.55 -9.38 7.52
CA ILE A 175 2.61 -10.48 7.46
C ILE A 175 3.23 -11.77 7.98
N ALA A 176 2.54 -12.45 8.89
CA ALA A 176 2.84 -13.81 9.32
C ALA A 176 1.76 -14.72 8.73
N LYS A 177 2.05 -15.30 7.57
CA LYS A 177 1.14 -16.16 6.82
C LYS A 177 1.05 -17.53 7.49
N THR A 178 -0.17 -18.02 7.70
CA THR A 178 -0.38 -19.39 8.19
C THR A 178 -0.27 -20.41 7.05
N LEU A 179 0.07 -21.64 7.38
CA LEU A 179 0.11 -22.74 6.41
C LEU A 179 -1.28 -22.98 5.80
N SER A 180 -1.34 -23.09 4.49
CA SER A 180 -2.53 -23.46 3.73
C SER A 180 -2.17 -24.33 2.54
N GLU A 181 -3.00 -25.30 2.22
CA GLU A 181 -2.91 -26.13 1.01
C GLU A 181 -3.77 -25.57 -0.14
N ALA A 182 -4.54 -24.55 0.13
CA ALA A 182 -5.37 -23.88 -0.87
C ALA A 182 -4.53 -23.06 -1.86
N ILE A 183 -5.10 -22.77 -3.02
CA ILE A 183 -4.55 -21.75 -3.91
C ILE A 183 -4.83 -20.39 -3.29
N GLU A 184 -3.79 -19.61 -3.07
CA GLU A 184 -3.89 -18.37 -2.32
C GLU A 184 -3.00 -17.25 -2.87
N SER A 185 -3.41 -16.02 -2.63
CA SER A 185 -2.66 -14.82 -2.97
C SER A 185 -2.82 -13.74 -1.91
N VAL A 186 -1.83 -12.90 -1.77
CA VAL A 186 -1.86 -11.71 -0.90
C VAL A 186 -1.61 -10.47 -1.73
N TYR A 187 -2.42 -9.45 -1.52
CA TYR A 187 -2.35 -8.17 -2.24
C TYR A 187 -2.32 -6.99 -1.29
N LEU A 188 -1.76 -5.89 -1.78
CA LEU A 188 -1.90 -4.57 -1.17
C LEU A 188 -2.44 -3.59 -2.21
N PRO A 189 -3.60 -2.93 -1.99
CA PRO A 189 -4.13 -1.93 -2.90
C PRO A 189 -3.20 -0.73 -3.04
N LEU A 190 -2.90 -0.34 -4.28
CA LEU A 190 -2.08 0.82 -4.62
C LEU A 190 -2.84 1.86 -5.46
N SER A 191 -4.14 1.68 -5.62
CA SER A 191 -5.00 2.58 -6.41
C SER A 191 -5.20 3.92 -5.73
N LEU A 192 -4.93 5.00 -6.46
CA LEU A 192 -5.26 6.36 -6.06
C LEU A 192 -6.42 6.91 -6.87
N HIS A 193 -7.26 7.73 -6.24
CA HIS A 193 -8.31 8.46 -6.93
C HIS A 193 -7.75 9.75 -7.57
N LEU A 194 -7.15 9.58 -8.73
CA LEU A 194 -6.57 10.63 -9.55
C LEU A 194 -7.13 10.51 -10.98
N PRO A 195 -8.41 10.89 -11.20
CA PRO A 195 -9.11 10.61 -12.46
C PRO A 195 -8.51 11.32 -13.67
N GLU A 196 -7.84 12.43 -13.47
CA GLU A 196 -7.14 13.21 -14.50
C GLU A 196 -5.68 12.78 -14.70
N ALA A 197 -5.14 11.92 -13.84
CA ALA A 197 -3.74 11.49 -13.98
C ALA A 197 -3.59 10.41 -15.06
N GLU A 198 -2.50 10.48 -15.78
CA GLU A 198 -1.99 9.33 -16.54
C GLU A 198 -1.21 8.40 -15.61
N LEU A 199 -1.50 7.10 -15.72
CA LEU A 199 -0.78 6.08 -14.98
C LEU A 199 0.34 5.49 -15.84
N TYR A 200 1.55 5.48 -15.28
CA TYR A 200 2.72 4.82 -15.85
C TYR A 200 3.19 3.71 -14.92
N ILE A 201 3.58 2.59 -15.48
CA ILE A 201 4.34 1.54 -14.82
C ILE A 201 5.81 1.78 -15.17
N LYS A 202 6.67 1.84 -14.17
CA LYS A 202 8.11 2.03 -14.34
C LYS A 202 8.81 0.68 -14.25
N ASN A 203 9.43 0.28 -15.35
CA ASN A 203 10.19 -0.96 -15.46
C ASN A 203 11.42 -0.75 -16.35
N GLY A 204 12.62 -1.06 -15.82
CA GLY A 204 13.88 -0.94 -16.53
C GLY A 204 14.20 0.48 -17.00
N GLY A 205 13.83 1.50 -16.22
CA GLY A 205 14.07 2.91 -16.53
C GLY A 205 13.09 3.51 -17.56
N VAL A 206 12.17 2.72 -18.13
CA VAL A 206 11.22 3.19 -19.15
C VAL A 206 9.79 3.21 -18.59
N PRO A 207 9.15 4.38 -18.46
CA PRO A 207 7.74 4.44 -18.09
C PRO A 207 6.86 3.98 -19.23
N MET A 208 5.90 3.10 -18.95
CA MET A 208 4.95 2.53 -19.90
C MET A 208 3.52 2.83 -19.44
N ARG A 209 2.65 3.26 -20.34
CA ARG A 209 1.23 3.43 -20.07
C ARG A 209 0.49 2.10 -20.33
N PRO A 210 -0.11 1.49 -19.31
CA PRO A 210 -0.87 0.25 -19.50
C PRO A 210 -2.00 0.43 -20.49
N GLY A 211 -2.09 -0.50 -21.47
CA GLY A 211 -3.11 -0.46 -22.51
C GLY A 211 -2.84 0.48 -23.67
N VAL A 212 -1.80 1.31 -23.61
CA VAL A 212 -1.42 2.26 -24.66
C VAL A 212 -0.09 1.86 -25.30
N ASP A 213 0.93 1.68 -24.47
CA ASP A 213 2.29 1.41 -24.93
C ASP A 213 2.59 -0.11 -24.96
N GLN A 214 1.58 -0.93 -25.24
CA GLN A 214 1.65 -2.38 -25.28
C GLN A 214 1.34 -2.92 -26.67
N LEU A 215 1.87 -4.12 -26.97
CA LEU A 215 1.51 -4.82 -28.20
C LEU A 215 0.04 -5.30 -28.12
N PRO A 216 -0.72 -5.17 -29.22
CA PRO A 216 -2.06 -5.74 -29.31
C PRO A 216 -2.04 -7.24 -29.00
N GLY A 217 -3.02 -7.71 -28.21
CA GLY A 217 -3.12 -9.09 -27.77
C GLY A 217 -2.26 -9.43 -26.54
N SER A 218 -1.47 -8.50 -26.01
CA SER A 218 -0.77 -8.70 -24.72
C SER A 218 -1.73 -8.64 -23.54
N ASN A 219 -1.36 -9.29 -22.44
CA ASN A 219 -2.15 -9.28 -21.19
C ASN A 219 -2.16 -7.89 -20.54
N MET A 220 -3.31 -7.45 -20.05
CA MET A 220 -3.51 -6.14 -19.41
C MET A 220 -3.76 -6.23 -17.90
N GLU A 221 -3.50 -7.37 -17.28
CA GLU A 221 -3.80 -7.58 -15.87
C GLU A 221 -2.54 -7.73 -15.02
N TYR A 222 -1.44 -8.23 -15.59
CA TYR A 222 -0.23 -8.55 -14.85
C TYR A 222 0.95 -7.77 -15.40
N TYR A 223 1.64 -7.09 -14.51
CA TYR A 223 2.78 -6.26 -14.86
C TYR A 223 3.93 -6.46 -13.89
N ILE A 224 5.13 -6.12 -14.35
CA ILE A 224 6.32 -5.98 -13.51
C ILE A 224 6.64 -4.49 -13.42
N ALA A 225 6.81 -3.99 -12.20
CA ALA A 225 7.18 -2.61 -11.91
C ALA A 225 8.35 -2.62 -10.91
N ASP A 226 9.56 -2.72 -11.41
CA ASP A 226 10.78 -2.74 -10.60
C ASP A 226 11.08 -1.39 -9.94
N GLU A 227 10.60 -0.29 -10.53
CA GLU A 227 10.72 1.07 -9.98
C GLU A 227 9.36 1.61 -9.46
N GLY A 228 8.24 0.92 -9.71
CA GLY A 228 6.92 1.25 -9.18
C GLY A 228 5.95 1.89 -10.19
N LEU A 229 5.04 2.68 -9.65
CA LEU A 229 3.94 3.33 -10.36
C LEU A 229 4.11 4.85 -10.32
N LEU A 230 3.82 5.52 -11.43
CA LEU A 230 3.79 6.97 -11.52
C LEU A 230 2.40 7.44 -12.00
N TYR A 231 1.69 8.16 -11.15
CA TYR A 231 0.50 8.93 -11.49
C TYR A 231 0.91 10.36 -11.84
N ARG A 232 0.73 10.78 -13.07
CA ARG A 232 1.17 12.09 -13.57
C ARG A 232 0.00 12.95 -13.99
N THR A 233 -0.08 14.17 -13.47
CA THR A 233 -0.96 15.25 -13.93
C THR A 233 -0.12 16.38 -14.54
N ASP A 234 -0.74 17.43 -15.02
CA ASP A 234 -0.03 18.56 -15.62
C ASP A 234 0.89 19.31 -14.61
N GLY A 235 0.52 19.36 -13.33
CA GLY A 235 1.22 20.15 -12.31
C GLY A 235 2.01 19.32 -11.30
N GLU A 236 1.61 18.09 -11.06
CA GLU A 236 2.19 17.24 -10.03
C GLU A 236 2.19 15.76 -10.41
N SER A 237 3.03 14.98 -9.75
CA SER A 237 3.03 13.54 -9.90
C SER A 237 3.10 12.84 -8.54
N VAL A 238 2.54 11.63 -8.49
CA VAL A 238 2.64 10.74 -7.33
C VAL A 238 3.40 9.50 -7.76
N LEU A 239 4.57 9.29 -7.18
CA LEU A 239 5.35 8.07 -7.35
C LEU A 239 5.04 7.11 -6.22
N ILE A 240 4.72 5.85 -6.54
CA ILE A 240 4.62 4.74 -5.59
C ILE A 240 5.72 3.75 -5.95
N ASN A 241 6.73 3.66 -5.09
CA ASN A 241 7.84 2.74 -5.24
C ASN A 241 7.48 1.36 -4.69
N THR A 242 7.79 0.29 -5.44
CA THR A 242 7.44 -1.10 -5.14
C THR A 242 8.66 -2.03 -5.13
N LEU A 243 9.81 -1.55 -4.67
CA LEU A 243 11.11 -2.25 -4.78
C LEU A 243 11.10 -3.71 -4.29
N ASP A 244 10.38 -3.99 -3.20
CA ASP A 244 10.33 -5.35 -2.63
C ASP A 244 9.30 -6.25 -3.33
N THR A 245 8.36 -5.66 -4.08
CA THR A 245 7.22 -6.37 -4.68
C THR A 245 6.95 -5.90 -6.09
N PRO A 246 7.75 -6.31 -7.06
CA PRO A 246 7.65 -5.80 -8.43
C PRO A 246 6.41 -6.30 -9.19
N LEU A 247 5.71 -7.34 -8.71
CA LEU A 247 4.53 -7.83 -9.39
C LEU A 247 3.30 -6.98 -9.06
N LEU A 248 2.58 -6.61 -10.12
CA LEU A 248 1.33 -5.88 -10.03
C LEU A 248 0.18 -6.68 -10.68
N TYR A 249 -0.99 -6.56 -10.08
CA TYR A 249 -2.25 -6.93 -10.69
C TYR A 249 -3.10 -5.70 -10.94
N MET A 250 -3.69 -5.60 -12.13
CA MET A 250 -4.57 -4.51 -12.53
C MET A 250 -5.91 -5.07 -13.01
N GLY A 251 -6.93 -4.92 -12.18
CA GLY A 251 -8.27 -5.41 -12.51
C GLY A 251 -9.14 -5.54 -11.26
N PRO A 252 -10.43 -5.87 -11.43
CA PRO A 252 -11.33 -6.12 -10.30
C PRO A 252 -10.95 -7.44 -9.60
N MET A 253 -11.18 -7.52 -8.30
CA MET A 253 -11.02 -8.77 -7.51
C MET A 253 -12.19 -9.73 -7.70
N GLU A 254 -12.79 -9.71 -8.87
CA GLU A 254 -13.92 -10.56 -9.27
C GLU A 254 -13.50 -11.47 -10.42
N HIS A 255 -14.19 -12.59 -10.56
CA HIS A 255 -14.00 -13.46 -11.72
C HIS A 255 -14.38 -12.73 -13.00
N HIS A 256 -13.47 -12.68 -13.95
CA HIS A 256 -13.68 -12.11 -15.28
C HIS A 256 -12.76 -12.77 -16.31
N PRO A 257 -13.10 -12.72 -17.60
CA PRO A 257 -12.20 -13.15 -18.67
C PRO A 257 -10.92 -12.30 -18.66
N ILE A 258 -9.79 -12.91 -19.04
CA ILE A 258 -8.53 -12.18 -19.25
C ILE A 258 -8.75 -11.06 -20.25
N VAL A 259 -8.31 -9.87 -19.91
CA VAL A 259 -8.38 -8.70 -20.77
C VAL A 259 -7.07 -8.56 -21.55
N LEU A 260 -7.21 -8.51 -22.87
CA LEU A 260 -6.11 -8.34 -23.80
C LEU A 260 -6.09 -6.90 -24.33
N CYS A 261 -4.90 -6.38 -24.56
CA CYS A 261 -4.70 -5.05 -25.10
C CYS A 261 -5.24 -4.95 -26.55
N ASP A 262 -6.10 -3.97 -26.79
CA ASP A 262 -6.59 -3.62 -28.13
C ASP A 262 -6.16 -2.21 -28.57
N ASN A 263 -5.39 -1.50 -27.73
CA ASN A 263 -4.90 -0.13 -27.90
C ASN A 263 -6.01 0.93 -28.03
N ARG A 264 -7.25 0.62 -27.62
CA ARG A 264 -8.40 1.52 -27.72
C ARG A 264 -8.74 2.16 -26.38
N GLU A 265 -8.42 1.49 -25.27
CA GLU A 265 -8.73 1.97 -23.93
C GLU A 265 -7.48 2.29 -23.12
N ILE A 266 -7.43 3.51 -22.58
CA ILE A 266 -6.44 3.91 -21.60
C ILE A 266 -6.81 3.24 -20.27
N ASN A 267 -5.90 2.42 -19.74
CA ASN A 267 -6.18 1.57 -18.58
C ASN A 267 -5.93 2.25 -17.21
N ASN A 268 -5.92 3.58 -17.14
CA ASN A 268 -5.66 4.33 -15.90
C ASN A 268 -6.79 4.26 -14.84
N LYS A 269 -7.93 3.64 -15.18
CA LYS A 269 -9.12 3.56 -14.31
C LYS A 269 -9.26 2.24 -13.57
N ARG A 270 -8.46 1.23 -13.90
CA ARG A 270 -8.52 -0.07 -13.23
C ARG A 270 -7.92 0.02 -11.84
N PRO A 271 -8.43 -0.77 -10.88
CA PRO A 271 -7.74 -0.95 -9.61
C PRO A 271 -6.34 -1.53 -9.82
N VAL A 272 -5.39 -1.09 -9.01
CA VAL A 272 -4.01 -1.56 -9.03
C VAL A 272 -3.65 -2.14 -7.66
N TYR A 273 -3.08 -3.31 -7.67
CA TYR A 273 -2.65 -4.02 -6.47
C TYR A 273 -1.20 -4.46 -6.62
N SER A 274 -0.41 -4.31 -5.56
CA SER A 274 0.81 -5.09 -5.42
C SER A 274 0.43 -6.54 -5.16
N TRP A 275 0.92 -7.46 -5.98
CA TRP A 275 0.72 -8.91 -5.82
C TRP A 275 1.91 -9.51 -5.09
N ILE A 276 1.77 -9.61 -3.78
CA ILE A 276 2.88 -9.82 -2.84
C ILE A 276 3.28 -11.29 -2.77
N MET A 277 2.29 -12.17 -2.65
CA MET A 277 2.47 -13.61 -2.53
C MET A 277 1.44 -14.34 -3.38
N ASN A 278 1.85 -15.43 -4.00
CA ASN A 278 0.94 -16.37 -4.67
C ASN A 278 1.54 -17.77 -4.77
N ASN A 279 0.69 -18.77 -4.81
CA ASN A 279 1.04 -20.16 -5.06
C ASN A 279 0.24 -20.77 -6.23
N THR A 280 -0.19 -19.94 -7.16
CA THR A 280 -1.03 -20.37 -8.30
C THR A 280 -0.27 -21.22 -9.34
N TRP A 281 1.01 -21.42 -9.17
CA TRP A 281 1.87 -22.12 -10.10
C TRP A 281 1.89 -23.64 -9.85
N GLU A 282 1.47 -24.41 -10.83
CA GLU A 282 1.64 -25.87 -10.83
C GLU A 282 3.07 -26.21 -11.30
N THR A 283 4.03 -26.10 -10.38
CA THR A 283 5.45 -26.36 -10.66
C THR A 283 6.08 -27.21 -9.56
N ASN A 284 7.37 -27.52 -9.68
CA ASN A 284 8.16 -28.27 -8.69
C ASN A 284 8.49 -27.47 -7.42
N PHE A 285 7.89 -26.29 -7.24
CA PHE A 285 8.11 -25.47 -6.05
C PHE A 285 7.20 -25.91 -4.91
N LYS A 286 7.67 -25.65 -3.69
CA LYS A 286 6.83 -25.76 -2.51
C LYS A 286 5.69 -24.75 -2.63
N MET A 287 4.44 -25.22 -2.53
CA MET A 287 3.23 -24.38 -2.64
C MET A 287 2.91 -23.62 -1.35
N ASP A 288 3.62 -23.87 -0.28
CA ASP A 288 3.41 -23.25 1.02
C ASP A 288 3.97 -21.83 1.04
N LEU A 289 3.11 -20.88 1.34
CA LEU A 289 3.46 -19.46 1.54
C LEU A 289 3.58 -19.08 3.01
N SER A 290 3.56 -20.05 3.94
CA SER A 290 3.64 -19.78 5.37
C SER A 290 4.98 -19.15 5.76
N GLY A 291 4.93 -18.34 6.80
CA GLY A 291 6.09 -17.67 7.35
C GLY A 291 5.88 -16.16 7.50
N PHE A 292 6.94 -15.50 7.95
CA PHE A 292 6.95 -14.06 8.13
C PHE A 292 7.62 -13.36 6.95
N GLY A 293 7.01 -12.26 6.52
CA GLY A 293 7.55 -11.37 5.48
C GLY A 293 7.30 -9.91 5.81
N GLU A 294 8.21 -9.06 5.35
CA GLU A 294 8.09 -7.60 5.37
C GLU A 294 8.29 -7.08 3.95
N PHE A 295 7.41 -6.17 3.53
CA PHE A 295 7.41 -5.61 2.18
C PHE A 295 7.27 -4.09 2.25
N SER A 296 8.27 -3.39 1.74
CA SER A 296 8.42 -1.95 1.87
C SER A 296 8.05 -1.21 0.59
N TYR A 297 7.41 -0.06 0.79
CA TYR A 297 6.94 0.83 -0.26
C TYR A 297 7.23 2.27 0.13
N ALA A 298 7.20 3.15 -0.85
CA ALA A 298 7.21 4.59 -0.61
C ALA A 298 6.24 5.30 -1.57
N LEU A 299 5.48 6.24 -1.04
CA LEU A 299 4.66 7.18 -1.81
C LEU A 299 5.28 8.57 -1.68
N GLU A 300 5.50 9.23 -2.80
CA GLU A 300 6.11 10.56 -2.85
C GLU A 300 5.36 11.47 -3.82
N LEU A 301 5.01 12.67 -3.36
CA LEU A 301 4.52 13.74 -4.23
C LEU A 301 5.70 14.52 -4.81
N ARG A 302 5.64 14.79 -6.10
CA ARG A 302 6.63 15.60 -6.81
C ARG A 302 5.94 16.69 -7.60
N GLU A 303 6.46 17.91 -7.53
CA GLU A 303 6.07 18.97 -8.45
C GLU A 303 6.71 18.67 -9.81
N ASN A 304 5.93 18.76 -10.88
CA ASN A 304 6.45 18.61 -12.24
C ASN A 304 7.22 19.90 -12.58
N THR A 305 8.49 19.96 -12.19
CA THR A 305 9.38 21.03 -12.68
C THR A 305 9.72 20.70 -14.13
N GLY A 306 8.95 21.20 -15.06
CA GLY A 306 9.17 21.36 -16.51
C GLY A 306 10.31 20.66 -17.28
N LEU A 307 10.80 19.53 -16.81
CA LEU A 307 11.75 18.69 -17.52
C LEU A 307 10.95 17.59 -18.26
N HIS A 308 10.93 17.76 -19.55
CA HIS A 308 10.42 16.79 -20.52
C HIS A 308 11.25 15.52 -20.57
#